data_d83af04c1f4ab24efe8ff1fa6f9c030d
#
_entry.id   d83af04c1f4ab24efe8ff1fa6f9c030d
#
_cell.length_a   1.000
_cell.length_b   1.000
_cell.length_c   1.000
_cell.angle_alpha   90.00
_cell.angle_beta   90.00
_cell.angle_gamma   90.00
#
_symmetry.space_group_name_H-M   'P 1'
#
loop_
_entity.id
_entity.type
_entity.pdbx_description
1 polymer ?
#
loop_
_entity_poly.entity_id
_entity_poly.type
_entity_poly.pdbx_seq_one_letter_code
_entity_poly.pdbx_strand_id
1 'polypeptide(L)'
;MAGEVTVDRQAVLTAANQLDAAHGVVAGLRTRLESEHQQLTGGWKGQAASAFTNVYMTFDAEMGKVLTAMEQLHENMVGSHTSYNASEAQASQSVNKVSGLLNG
;
A
#
# COMPACT_ATOMS: atom_id res chain seq x y z
N MET A 1 21.19 -15.39 13.54
CA MET A 1 20.12 -15.78 12.62
C MET A 1 18.74 -15.44 13.16
N ALA A 2 18.35 -16.01 14.31
CA ALA A 2 17.05 -15.72 14.89
C ALA A 2 16.86 -14.24 15.20
N GLY A 3 17.92 -13.56 15.67
CA GLY A 3 17.87 -12.14 15.94
C GLY A 3 17.68 -11.31 14.68
N GLU A 4 18.33 -11.71 13.59
CA GLU A 4 18.22 -11.01 12.33
C GLU A 4 16.80 -11.12 11.77
N VAL A 5 16.22 -12.32 11.84
CA VAL A 5 14.86 -12.56 11.38
C VAL A 5 13.88 -11.71 12.18
N THR A 6 14.08 -11.61 13.49
CA THR A 6 13.22 -10.81 14.35
C THR A 6 13.33 -9.33 14.00
N VAL A 7 14.54 -8.83 13.75
CA VAL A 7 14.75 -7.44 13.38
C VAL A 7 14.09 -7.16 12.03
N ASP A 8 14.23 -8.07 11.08
CA ASP A 8 13.62 -7.92 9.76
C ASP A 8 12.09 -7.85 9.86
N ARG A 9 11.51 -8.69 10.71
CA ARG A 9 10.06 -8.66 10.92
C ARG A 9 9.62 -7.36 11.54
N GLN A 10 10.36 -6.86 12.52
CA GLN A 10 10.06 -5.56 13.12
C GLN A 10 10.17 -4.46 12.09
N ALA A 11 11.20 -4.48 11.27
CA ALA A 11 11.40 -3.50 10.22
C ALA A 11 10.25 -3.54 9.21
N VAL A 12 9.82 -4.74 8.83
CA VAL A 12 8.71 -4.91 7.89
C VAL A 12 7.41 -4.37 8.50
N LEU A 13 7.14 -4.67 9.76
CA LEU A 13 5.94 -4.16 10.42
C LEU A 13 5.96 -2.64 10.52
N THR A 14 7.09 -2.07 10.87
CA THR A 14 7.24 -0.63 10.95
C THR A 14 6.99 0.00 9.57
N ALA A 15 7.59 -0.59 8.53
CA ALA A 15 7.40 -0.12 7.17
C ALA A 15 5.94 -0.24 6.74
N ALA A 16 5.28 -1.34 7.09
CA ALA A 16 3.87 -1.53 6.77
C ALA A 16 3.00 -0.48 7.44
N ASN A 17 3.29 -0.15 8.69
CA ASN A 17 2.55 0.89 9.41
C ASN A 17 2.77 2.26 8.78
N GLN A 18 4.00 2.56 8.38
CA GLN A 18 4.31 3.80 7.70
C GLN A 18 3.62 3.89 6.35
N LEU A 19 3.57 2.77 5.64
CA LEU A 19 2.91 2.69 4.35
C LEU A 19 1.40 2.92 4.50
N ASP A 20 0.81 2.33 5.52
CA ASP A 20 -0.61 2.53 5.80
C ASP A 20 -0.91 3.99 6.12
N ALA A 21 -0.06 4.63 6.91
CA ALA A 21 -0.20 6.05 7.21
C ALA A 21 -0.07 6.90 5.95
N ALA A 22 0.91 6.58 5.10
CA ALA A 22 1.11 7.28 3.83
C ALA A 22 -0.09 7.09 2.91
N HIS A 23 -0.65 5.88 2.86
CA HIS A 23 -1.86 5.60 2.10
C HIS A 23 -3.00 6.51 2.53
N GLY A 24 -3.20 6.66 3.83
CA GLY A 24 -4.23 7.55 4.36
C GLY A 24 -4.02 9.00 3.94
N VAL A 25 -2.78 9.46 3.97
CA VAL A 25 -2.44 10.82 3.54
C VAL A 25 -2.74 11.01 2.05
N VAL A 26 -2.32 10.07 1.21
CA VAL A 26 -2.55 10.16 -0.24
C VAL A 26 -4.03 10.09 -0.55
N ALA A 27 -4.76 9.19 0.10
CA ALA A 27 -6.21 9.08 -0.08
C ALA A 27 -6.92 10.38 0.32
N GLY A 28 -6.49 11.01 1.41
CA GLY A 28 -7.02 12.29 1.83
C GLY A 28 -6.74 13.40 0.84
N LEU A 29 -5.52 13.41 0.29
CA LEU A 29 -5.15 14.38 -0.75
C LEU A 29 -6.01 14.20 -2.00
N ARG A 30 -6.26 12.96 -2.38
CA ARG A 30 -7.09 12.66 -3.54
C ARG A 30 -8.49 13.23 -3.37
N THR A 31 -9.09 13.03 -2.20
CA THR A 31 -10.41 13.56 -1.88
C THR A 31 -10.40 15.09 -1.89
N ARG A 32 -9.37 15.68 -1.32
CA ARG A 32 -9.22 17.12 -1.27
C ARG A 32 -9.07 17.72 -2.67
N LEU A 33 -8.28 17.08 -3.51
CA LEU A 33 -8.09 17.53 -4.89
C LEU A 33 -9.39 17.44 -5.67
N GLU A 34 -10.18 16.41 -5.45
CA GLU A 34 -11.50 16.31 -6.09
C GLU A 34 -12.38 17.47 -5.71
N SER A 35 -12.44 17.82 -4.44
CA SER A 35 -13.22 18.95 -3.95
C SER A 35 -12.72 20.27 -4.54
N GLU A 36 -11.40 20.46 -4.55
CA GLU A 36 -10.79 21.66 -5.12
C GLU A 36 -11.03 21.76 -6.62
N HIS A 37 -10.97 20.63 -7.32
CA HIS A 37 -11.27 20.60 -8.74
C HIS A 37 -12.69 21.07 -9.01
N GLN A 38 -13.65 20.58 -8.24
CA GLN A 38 -15.04 20.99 -8.40
C GLN A 38 -15.22 22.49 -8.17
N GLN A 39 -14.54 23.02 -7.17
CA GLN A 39 -14.61 24.45 -6.87
C GLN A 39 -13.98 25.29 -7.99
N LEU A 40 -12.83 24.86 -8.49
CA LEU A 40 -12.14 25.59 -9.53
C LEU A 40 -12.88 25.55 -10.86
N THR A 41 -13.40 24.38 -11.24
CA THR A 41 -14.11 24.25 -12.51
C THR A 41 -15.42 25.00 -12.51
N GLY A 42 -15.99 25.26 -11.33
CA GLY A 42 -17.20 26.08 -11.22
C GLY A 42 -17.02 27.49 -11.75
N GLY A 43 -15.78 28.01 -11.69
CA GLY A 43 -15.46 29.34 -12.19
C GLY A 43 -14.89 29.36 -13.61
N TRP A 44 -14.62 28.20 -14.17
CA TRP A 44 -14.01 28.08 -15.51
C TRP A 44 -15.08 27.64 -16.51
N LYS A 45 -14.89 28.03 -17.77
CA LYS A 45 -15.84 27.67 -18.82
C LYS A 45 -15.10 27.22 -20.08
N GLY A 46 -15.79 26.44 -20.91
CA GLY A 46 -15.33 26.07 -22.22
C GLY A 46 -14.13 25.14 -22.20
N GLN A 47 -13.21 25.42 -23.12
CA GLN A 47 -12.05 24.54 -23.33
C GLN A 47 -11.11 24.50 -22.13
N ALA A 48 -11.00 25.61 -21.41
CA ALA A 48 -10.13 25.65 -20.23
C ALA A 48 -10.62 24.68 -19.17
N ALA A 49 -11.93 24.67 -18.91
CA ALA A 49 -12.53 23.76 -17.94
C ALA A 49 -12.37 22.30 -18.38
N SER A 50 -12.58 22.02 -19.68
CA SER A 50 -12.39 20.68 -20.22
C SER A 50 -10.96 20.21 -20.11
N ALA A 51 -10.00 21.06 -20.47
CA ALA A 51 -8.59 20.74 -20.40
C ALA A 51 -8.16 20.43 -18.97
N PHE A 52 -8.60 21.27 -18.03
CA PHE A 52 -8.29 21.07 -16.61
C PHE A 52 -8.90 19.76 -16.11
N THR A 53 -10.15 19.49 -16.47
CA THR A 53 -10.84 18.27 -16.07
C THR A 53 -10.11 17.04 -16.61
N ASN A 54 -9.66 17.08 -17.87
CA ASN A 54 -8.94 15.96 -18.45
C ASN A 54 -7.62 15.69 -17.71
N VAL A 55 -6.88 16.74 -17.37
CA VAL A 55 -5.64 16.61 -16.62
C VAL A 55 -5.94 16.05 -15.23
N TYR A 56 -6.96 16.56 -14.57
CA TYR A 56 -7.36 16.09 -13.26
C TYR A 56 -7.75 14.60 -13.29
N MET A 57 -8.55 14.21 -14.28
CA MET A 57 -8.99 12.81 -14.38
C MET A 57 -7.81 11.86 -14.60
N THR A 58 -6.84 12.27 -15.41
CA THR A 58 -5.61 11.49 -15.61
C THR A 58 -4.85 11.36 -14.30
N PHE A 59 -4.69 12.48 -13.61
CA PHE A 59 -3.99 12.51 -12.33
C PHE A 59 -4.71 11.64 -11.29
N ASP A 60 -6.04 11.75 -11.22
CA ASP A 60 -6.83 10.98 -10.28
C ASP A 60 -6.71 9.47 -10.55
N ALA A 61 -6.74 9.09 -11.82
CA ALA A 61 -6.57 7.69 -12.20
C ALA A 61 -5.19 7.17 -11.79
N GLU A 62 -4.15 7.97 -12.00
CA GLU A 62 -2.80 7.58 -11.59
C GLU A 62 -2.68 7.49 -10.07
N MET A 63 -3.29 8.40 -9.34
CA MET A 63 -3.31 8.32 -7.88
C MET A 63 -4.04 7.05 -7.40
N GLY A 64 -5.11 6.69 -8.09
CA GLY A 64 -5.81 5.44 -7.80
C GLY A 64 -4.92 4.23 -7.95
N LYS A 65 -4.10 4.20 -9.00
CA LYS A 65 -3.15 3.12 -9.21
C LYS A 65 -2.09 3.09 -8.12
N VAL A 66 -1.60 4.25 -7.71
CA VAL A 66 -0.62 4.34 -6.63
C VAL A 66 -1.21 3.81 -5.34
N LEU A 67 -2.44 4.20 -5.01
CA LEU A 67 -3.11 3.73 -3.81
C LEU A 67 -3.27 2.22 -3.83
N THR A 68 -3.68 1.66 -4.96
CA THR A 68 -3.82 0.21 -5.12
C THR A 68 -2.47 -0.49 -4.93
N ALA A 69 -1.41 0.06 -5.52
CA ALA A 69 -0.08 -0.51 -5.37
C ALA A 69 0.38 -0.46 -3.91
N MET A 70 0.07 0.62 -3.20
CA MET A 70 0.40 0.75 -1.78
C MET A 70 -0.36 -0.29 -0.96
N GLU A 71 -1.63 -0.51 -1.27
CA GLU A 71 -2.43 -1.52 -0.59
C GLU A 71 -1.88 -2.92 -0.80
N GLN A 72 -1.50 -3.25 -2.03
CA GLN A 72 -0.91 -4.55 -2.35
C GLN A 72 0.42 -4.73 -1.65
N LEU A 73 1.24 -3.68 -1.64
CA LEU A 73 2.52 -3.74 -0.96
C LEU A 73 2.33 -3.94 0.54
N HIS A 74 1.38 -3.22 1.13
CA HIS A 74 1.04 -3.37 2.54
C HIS A 74 0.61 -4.80 2.84
N GLU A 75 -0.29 -5.36 2.05
CA GLU A 75 -0.74 -6.74 2.23
C GLU A 75 0.40 -7.72 2.13
N ASN A 76 1.29 -7.53 1.15
CA ASN A 76 2.44 -8.40 1.00
C ASN A 76 3.37 -8.33 2.19
N MET A 77 3.57 -7.13 2.74
CA MET A 77 4.42 -6.95 3.91
C MET A 77 3.81 -7.62 5.14
N VAL A 78 2.53 -7.40 5.37
CA VAL A 78 1.83 -8.02 6.49
C VAL A 78 1.75 -9.52 6.30
N GLY A 79 1.47 -9.97 5.09
CA GLY A 79 1.43 -11.39 4.79
C GLY A 79 2.77 -12.08 5.03
N SER A 80 3.86 -11.43 4.63
CA SER A 80 5.20 -11.95 4.87
C SER A 80 5.48 -12.05 6.36
N HIS A 81 5.11 -11.01 7.12
CA HIS A 81 5.27 -11.01 8.56
C HIS A 81 4.49 -12.16 9.19
N THR A 82 3.25 -12.34 8.77
CA THR A 82 2.40 -13.40 9.28
C THR A 82 2.99 -14.78 8.95
N SER A 83 3.52 -14.93 7.73
CA SER A 83 4.18 -16.17 7.33
C SER A 83 5.40 -16.48 8.20
N TYR A 84 6.20 -15.47 8.48
CA TYR A 84 7.35 -15.65 9.36
C TYR A 84 6.91 -16.07 10.75
N ASN A 85 5.90 -15.42 11.30
CA ASN A 85 5.37 -15.79 12.62
C ASN A 85 4.85 -17.22 12.63
N ALA A 86 4.11 -17.61 11.62
CA ALA A 86 3.59 -18.96 11.50
C ALA A 86 4.74 -19.96 11.40
N SER A 87 5.76 -19.65 10.60
CA SER A 87 6.92 -20.51 10.46
C SER A 87 7.68 -20.67 11.77
N GLU A 88 7.85 -19.56 12.51
CA GLU A 88 8.51 -19.63 13.80
C GLU A 88 7.69 -20.41 14.81
N ALA A 89 6.39 -20.19 14.84
CA ALA A 89 5.52 -20.91 15.75
C ALA A 89 5.56 -22.42 15.48
N GLN A 90 5.70 -22.80 14.23
CA GLN A 90 5.69 -24.20 13.83
C GLN A 90 7.08 -24.77 13.55
N ALA A 91 8.10 -23.94 13.54
CA ALA A 91 9.46 -24.41 13.23
C ALA A 91 9.89 -25.52 14.19
N SER A 92 9.57 -25.36 15.45
CA SER A 92 9.88 -26.39 16.44
C SER A 92 8.98 -27.59 16.31
N GLN A 93 7.77 -27.39 15.78
CA GLN A 93 6.82 -28.48 15.62
C GLN A 93 7.18 -29.35 14.44
N SER A 94 7.58 -28.71 13.34
CA SER A 94 7.80 -29.49 12.13
C SER A 94 8.66 -28.75 11.14
N VAL A 95 9.95 -28.82 11.36
CA VAL A 95 10.93 -28.38 10.38
C VAL A 95 10.67 -29.09 9.06
N ASN A 96 10.32 -30.38 9.15
CA ASN A 96 10.02 -31.19 7.97
C ASN A 96 8.84 -30.63 7.20
N LYS A 97 7.84 -30.16 7.90
CA LYS A 97 6.66 -29.60 7.26
C LYS A 97 7.02 -28.32 6.49
N VAL A 98 7.84 -27.49 7.13
CA VAL A 98 8.31 -26.27 6.47
C VAL A 98 9.16 -26.63 5.26
N SER A 99 10.04 -27.58 5.42
CA SER A 99 10.86 -28.06 4.29
C SER A 99 9.99 -28.60 3.18
N GLY A 100 8.95 -29.33 3.53
CA GLY A 100 8.00 -29.84 2.56
C GLY A 100 7.33 -28.74 1.76
N LEU A 101 6.94 -27.67 2.42
CA LEU A 101 6.32 -26.53 1.76
C LEU A 101 7.28 -25.82 0.84
N LEU A 102 8.54 -25.69 1.27
CA LEU A 102 9.56 -25.04 0.46
C LEU A 102 9.97 -25.88 -0.74
N ASN A 103 9.97 -27.17 -0.57
CA ASN A 103 10.37 -28.12 -1.62
C ASN A 103 9.21 -28.55 -2.50
N GLY A 104 8.02 -28.42 -1.99
CA GLY A 104 6.82 -28.74 -2.73
C GLY A 104 6.37 -27.60 -3.57
#